data_ec18bc15cc51519296362535a3e737ef
#
_entry.id   ec18bc15cc51519296362535a3e737ef
#
_cell.length_a   1.000
_cell.length_b   1.000
_cell.length_c   1.000
_cell.angle_alpha   90.00
_cell.angle_beta   90.00
_cell.angle_gamma   90.00
#
_symmetry.space_group_name_H-M   'P 1'
#
loop_
_entity.id
_entity.type
_entity.pdbx_description
1 polymer ?
#
loop_
_entity_poly.entity_id
_entity_poly.type
_entity_poly.pdbx_seq_one_letter_code
_entity_poly.pdbx_strand_id
1 'polypeptide(L)'
;MDNSFFDALSLLGSENNVDIAQLVEKVKSAMLKAARKAYPECEDNITVEIDPATKKFEMYVRQTVVDDEPIDANEVNIDVARTVDPNAYVGGTIDRRLDIAKFGRAAAQSAKQSIKGDLREINRERILGEFESLENDCITCEVSRVETNGTATLLYHKTEMTKGKKE
;
A
#
# COMPACT_ATOMS: atom_id res chain seq x y z
N MET A 1 4.31 1.35 -16.86
CA MET A 1 3.88 0.12 -16.18
C MET A 1 2.53 -0.31 -16.71
N ASP A 2 2.30 -1.62 -16.74
CA ASP A 2 1.18 -2.20 -17.45
C ASP A 2 -0.16 -1.92 -16.78
N ASN A 3 -1.18 -1.73 -17.59
CA ASN A 3 -2.59 -1.67 -17.16
C ASN A 3 -2.97 -2.83 -16.21
N SER A 4 -2.25 -3.94 -16.30
CA SER A 4 -2.42 -5.14 -15.45
C SER A 4 -2.29 -4.87 -13.95
N PHE A 5 -1.47 -3.89 -13.52
CA PHE A 5 -1.33 -3.52 -12.11
C PHE A 5 -2.60 -2.86 -11.57
N PHE A 6 -3.16 -1.91 -12.31
CA PHE A 6 -4.39 -1.21 -11.90
C PHE A 6 -5.62 -2.11 -12.00
N ASP A 7 -5.64 -3.01 -12.96
CA ASP A 7 -6.71 -4.00 -13.11
C ASP A 7 -6.67 -5.01 -11.93
N ALA A 8 -5.47 -5.43 -11.50
CA ALA A 8 -5.29 -6.26 -10.30
C ALA A 8 -5.69 -5.53 -9.02
N LEU A 9 -5.38 -4.23 -8.89
CA LEU A 9 -5.83 -3.40 -7.77
C LEU A 9 -7.35 -3.30 -7.70
N SER A 10 -8.00 -3.05 -8.85
CA SER A 10 -9.46 -2.97 -8.95
C SER A 10 -10.13 -4.30 -8.60
N LEU A 11 -9.55 -5.42 -9.05
CA LEU A 11 -10.03 -6.75 -8.71
C LEU A 11 -9.91 -7.03 -7.21
N LEU A 12 -8.74 -6.73 -6.62
CA LEU A 12 -8.52 -6.89 -5.18
C LEU A 12 -9.48 -6.04 -4.34
N GLY A 13 -9.74 -4.81 -4.76
CA GLY A 13 -10.72 -3.93 -4.12
C GLY A 13 -12.13 -4.54 -4.13
N SER A 14 -12.57 -5.03 -5.30
CA SER A 14 -13.90 -5.63 -5.46
C SER A 14 -14.04 -6.96 -4.70
N GLU A 15 -13.03 -7.84 -4.73
CA GLU A 15 -13.05 -9.13 -4.03
C GLU A 15 -13.10 -8.98 -2.50
N ASN A 16 -12.43 -7.96 -1.97
CA ASN A 16 -12.34 -7.74 -0.52
C ASN A 16 -13.33 -6.67 -0.01
N ASN A 17 -14.14 -6.10 -0.90
CA ASN A 17 -15.06 -4.99 -0.60
C ASN A 17 -14.37 -3.82 0.12
N VAL A 18 -13.19 -3.47 -0.36
CA VAL A 18 -12.33 -2.40 0.15
C VAL A 18 -12.32 -1.25 -0.84
N ASP A 19 -12.38 -0.01 -0.35
CA ASP A 19 -12.28 1.17 -1.19
C ASP A 19 -10.91 1.20 -1.91
N ILE A 20 -10.95 1.42 -3.23
CA ILE A 20 -9.74 1.53 -4.06
C ILE A 20 -8.81 2.62 -3.54
N ALA A 21 -9.34 3.73 -3.01
CA ALA A 21 -8.52 4.80 -2.45
C ALA A 21 -7.68 4.32 -1.24
N GLN A 22 -8.30 3.57 -0.32
CA GLN A 22 -7.59 2.98 0.82
C GLN A 22 -6.54 1.97 0.37
N LEU A 23 -6.87 1.15 -0.63
CA LEU A 23 -5.94 0.18 -1.18
C LEU A 23 -4.73 0.86 -1.84
N VAL A 24 -4.95 1.94 -2.60
CA VAL A 24 -3.89 2.75 -3.21
C VAL A 24 -2.95 3.35 -2.15
N GLU A 25 -3.49 3.91 -1.07
CA GLU A 25 -2.67 4.48 0.01
C GLU A 25 -1.82 3.41 0.72
N LYS A 26 -2.37 2.21 0.92
CA LYS A 26 -1.62 1.08 1.49
C LYS A 26 -0.51 0.60 0.55
N VAL A 27 -0.80 0.50 -0.75
CA VAL A 27 0.22 0.16 -1.76
C VAL A 27 1.31 1.22 -1.81
N LYS A 28 0.95 2.51 -1.81
CA LYS A 28 1.87 3.64 -1.78
C LYS A 28 2.80 3.58 -0.57
N SER A 29 2.25 3.33 0.63
CA SER A 29 3.03 3.16 1.85
C SER A 29 4.01 1.96 1.77
N ALA A 30 3.56 0.82 1.27
CA ALA A 30 4.39 -0.36 1.10
C ALA A 30 5.54 -0.11 0.10
N MET A 31 5.24 0.56 -1.03
CA MET A 31 6.24 0.91 -2.03
C MET A 31 7.25 1.94 -1.50
N LEU A 32 6.80 2.92 -0.71
CA LEU A 32 7.67 3.88 -0.07
C LEU A 32 8.65 3.20 0.90
N LYS A 33 8.17 2.27 1.74
CA LYS A 33 9.04 1.47 2.63
C LYS A 33 10.07 0.64 1.85
N ALA A 34 9.66 0.05 0.73
CA ALA A 34 10.57 -0.70 -0.13
C ALA A 34 11.62 0.21 -0.80
N ALA A 35 11.20 1.40 -1.23
CA ALA A 35 12.06 2.39 -1.84
C ALA A 35 13.13 2.91 -0.87
N ARG A 36 12.73 3.28 0.34
CA ARG A 36 13.64 3.70 1.41
C ARG A 36 14.70 2.66 1.73
N LYS A 37 14.32 1.39 1.74
CA LYS A 37 15.26 0.29 1.94
C LYS A 37 16.24 0.11 0.78
N ALA A 38 15.82 0.41 -0.44
CA ALA A 38 16.66 0.29 -1.64
C ALA A 38 17.56 1.50 -1.87
N TYR A 39 17.14 2.68 -1.40
CA TYR A 39 17.83 3.96 -1.54
C TYR A 39 17.93 4.67 -0.18
N PRO A 40 18.72 4.12 0.76
CA PRO A 40 18.84 4.68 2.11
C PRO A 40 19.44 6.09 2.11
N GLU A 41 20.23 6.42 1.09
CA GLU A 41 20.84 7.74 0.91
C GLU A 41 19.84 8.87 0.60
N CYS A 42 18.63 8.50 0.12
CA CYS A 42 17.57 9.45 -0.26
C CYS A 42 16.28 9.23 0.53
N GLU A 43 16.31 8.53 1.65
CA GLU A 43 15.15 7.98 2.35
C GLU A 43 14.04 9.01 2.57
N ASP A 44 14.38 10.23 2.99
CA ASP A 44 13.40 11.26 3.35
C ASP A 44 12.79 11.97 2.14
N ASN A 45 13.45 11.93 0.98
CA ASN A 45 13.08 12.69 -0.21
C ASN A 45 12.42 11.84 -1.31
N ILE A 46 12.16 10.55 -1.01
CA ILE A 46 11.45 9.66 -1.94
C ILE A 46 9.96 9.93 -1.88
N THR A 47 9.35 10.13 -3.04
CA THR A 47 7.91 10.26 -3.21
C THR A 47 7.40 9.19 -4.16
N VAL A 48 6.25 8.63 -3.85
CA VAL A 48 5.53 7.65 -4.66
C VAL A 48 4.17 8.22 -5.02
N GLU A 49 3.87 8.32 -6.29
CA GLU A 49 2.57 8.76 -6.81
C GLU A 49 1.88 7.61 -7.53
N ILE A 50 0.66 7.32 -7.12
CA ILE A 50 -0.21 6.33 -7.73
C ILE A 50 -1.56 7.00 -7.97
N ASP A 51 -1.93 7.14 -9.23
CA ASP A 51 -3.23 7.66 -9.64
C ASP A 51 -4.01 6.59 -10.41
N PRO A 52 -5.04 6.01 -9.80
CA PRO A 52 -5.85 4.99 -10.45
C PRO A 52 -6.68 5.54 -11.62
N ALA A 53 -7.02 6.83 -11.63
CA ALA A 53 -7.84 7.42 -12.68
C ALA A 53 -7.06 7.58 -13.99
N THR A 54 -5.82 8.05 -13.89
CA THR A 54 -4.91 8.21 -15.03
C THR A 54 -4.04 6.97 -15.29
N LYS A 55 -4.16 5.94 -14.45
CA LYS A 55 -3.30 4.73 -14.44
C LYS A 55 -1.81 5.06 -14.39
N LYS A 56 -1.48 6.13 -13.64
CA LYS A 56 -0.13 6.64 -13.50
C LYS A 56 0.50 6.10 -12.22
N PHE A 57 1.69 5.52 -12.36
CA PHE A 57 2.51 5.08 -11.24
C PHE A 57 3.92 5.63 -11.45
N GLU A 58 4.33 6.53 -10.57
CA GLU A 58 5.63 7.17 -10.61
C GLU A 58 6.29 7.16 -9.23
N MET A 59 7.60 7.10 -9.24
CA MET A 59 8.42 7.20 -8.06
C MET A 59 9.59 8.11 -8.39
N TYR A 60 9.85 9.08 -7.51
CA TYR A 60 10.92 10.04 -7.72
C TYR A 60 11.57 10.46 -6.40
N VAL A 61 12.79 10.90 -6.51
CA VAL A 61 13.51 11.59 -5.44
C VAL A 61 13.49 13.09 -5.74
N ARG A 62 13.06 13.87 -4.77
CA ARG A 62 13.15 15.33 -4.82
C ARG A 62 14.54 15.75 -4.40
N GLN A 63 15.26 16.42 -5.29
CA GLN A 63 16.62 16.88 -5.07
C GLN A 63 16.69 18.40 -5.14
N THR A 64 17.49 19.00 -4.26
CA THR A 64 17.77 20.45 -4.28
C THR A 64 18.87 20.73 -5.27
N VAL A 65 18.70 21.76 -6.09
CA VAL A 65 19.69 22.16 -7.09
C VAL A 65 20.74 23.05 -6.43
N VAL A 66 22.00 22.63 -6.53
CA VAL A 66 23.16 23.35 -5.99
C VAL A 66 24.10 23.80 -7.13
N ASP A 67 24.90 24.83 -6.88
CA ASP A 67 25.90 25.33 -7.86
C ASP A 67 27.21 24.54 -7.75
N ASP A 68 27.54 24.10 -6.54
CA ASP A 68 28.73 23.32 -6.23
C ASP A 68 28.54 21.82 -6.43
N GLU A 69 29.59 21.04 -6.14
CA GLU A 69 29.47 19.58 -6.07
C GLU A 69 28.44 19.15 -5.00
N PRO A 70 27.48 18.26 -5.35
CA PRO A 70 26.50 17.75 -4.39
C PRO A 70 27.19 17.10 -3.18
N ILE A 71 26.79 17.48 -1.98
CA ILE A 71 27.33 16.92 -0.73
C ILE A 71 26.70 15.56 -0.41
N ASP A 72 25.44 15.40 -0.77
CA ASP A 72 24.68 14.18 -0.55
C ASP A 72 23.77 13.82 -1.74
N ALA A 73 23.08 12.70 -1.63
CA ALA A 73 22.19 12.21 -2.67
C ALA A 73 20.87 13.02 -2.82
N ASN A 74 20.60 13.95 -1.89
CA ASN A 74 19.45 14.84 -1.92
C ASN A 74 19.73 16.14 -2.69
N GLU A 75 20.97 16.31 -3.15
CA GLU A 75 21.41 17.44 -3.94
C GLU A 75 21.75 17.03 -5.36
N VAL A 76 21.67 17.97 -6.26
CA VAL A 76 22.06 17.79 -7.67
C VAL A 76 22.69 19.06 -8.19
N ASN A 77 23.81 18.93 -8.93
CA ASN A 77 24.46 20.06 -9.56
C ASN A 77 23.56 20.68 -10.64
N ILE A 78 23.61 22.00 -10.77
CA ILE A 78 22.80 22.78 -11.72
C ILE A 78 22.95 22.32 -13.18
N ASP A 79 24.15 21.92 -13.59
CA ASP A 79 24.37 21.46 -14.96
C ASP A 79 23.65 20.14 -15.25
N VAL A 80 23.63 19.22 -14.26
CA VAL A 80 22.85 17.99 -14.33
C VAL A 80 21.37 18.26 -14.25
N ALA A 81 20.95 19.16 -13.35
CA ALA A 81 19.55 19.55 -13.19
C ALA A 81 18.97 20.11 -14.51
N ARG A 82 19.72 20.93 -15.24
CA ARG A 82 19.31 21.50 -16.53
C ARG A 82 19.17 20.47 -17.65
N THR A 83 19.77 19.31 -17.53
CA THR A 83 19.52 18.22 -18.50
C THR A 83 18.13 17.60 -18.34
N VAL A 84 17.53 17.71 -17.13
CA VAL A 84 16.20 17.19 -16.80
C VAL A 84 15.14 18.29 -16.97
N ASP A 85 15.41 19.46 -16.41
CA ASP A 85 14.57 20.68 -16.56
C ASP A 85 15.43 21.87 -16.99
N PRO A 86 15.28 22.35 -18.23
CA PRO A 86 16.03 23.51 -18.74
C PRO A 86 15.85 24.79 -17.93
N ASN A 87 14.76 24.90 -17.15
CA ASN A 87 14.47 26.05 -16.28
C ASN A 87 14.99 25.88 -14.85
N ALA A 88 15.73 24.82 -14.56
CA ALA A 88 16.30 24.62 -13.24
C ALA A 88 17.21 25.78 -12.82
N TYR A 89 17.12 26.18 -11.56
CA TYR A 89 17.90 27.25 -10.95
C TYR A 89 18.44 26.83 -9.59
N VAL A 90 19.54 27.39 -9.16
CA VAL A 90 20.17 27.11 -7.87
C VAL A 90 19.23 27.45 -6.72
N GLY A 91 19.06 26.53 -5.77
CA GLY A 91 18.09 26.63 -4.69
C GLY A 91 16.68 26.15 -5.06
N GLY A 92 16.44 25.82 -6.34
CA GLY A 92 15.22 25.14 -6.77
C GLY A 92 15.23 23.67 -6.46
N THR A 93 14.15 22.97 -6.79
CA THR A 93 14.04 21.50 -6.62
C THR A 93 13.71 20.84 -7.95
N ILE A 94 14.25 19.66 -8.17
CA ILE A 94 13.89 18.79 -9.29
C ILE A 94 13.49 17.41 -8.81
N ASP A 95 12.58 16.79 -9.55
CA ASP A 95 12.11 15.44 -9.27
C ASP A 95 12.82 14.46 -10.23
N ARG A 96 13.78 13.71 -9.71
CA ARG A 96 14.49 12.67 -10.47
C ARG A 96 13.73 11.36 -10.38
N ARG A 97 13.25 10.84 -11.50
CA ARG A 97 12.55 9.55 -11.54
C ARG A 97 13.46 8.40 -11.10
N LEU A 98 12.94 7.55 -10.23
CA LEU A 98 13.57 6.31 -9.85
C LEU A 98 13.13 5.17 -10.76
N ASP A 99 14.09 4.33 -11.14
CA ASP A 99 13.81 3.13 -11.91
C ASP A 99 13.27 2.03 -10.98
N ILE A 100 11.97 1.80 -11.07
CA ILE A 100 11.26 0.80 -10.26
C ILE A 100 11.77 -0.62 -10.56
N ALA A 101 12.30 -0.88 -11.76
CA ALA A 101 12.84 -2.19 -12.12
C ALA A 101 14.10 -2.56 -11.31
N LYS A 102 14.81 -1.57 -10.76
CA LYS A 102 15.97 -1.78 -9.87
C LYS A 102 15.60 -2.28 -8.47
N PHE A 103 14.31 -2.20 -8.07
CA PHE A 103 13.86 -2.88 -6.87
C PHE A 103 13.96 -4.39 -7.08
N GLY A 104 14.95 -5.01 -6.48
CA GLY A 104 15.14 -6.44 -6.60
C GLY A 104 13.88 -7.23 -6.15
N ARG A 105 13.84 -8.51 -6.49
CA ARG A 105 12.72 -9.42 -6.14
C ARG A 105 12.33 -9.35 -4.67
N ALA A 106 13.30 -9.12 -3.78
CA ALA A 106 13.06 -9.00 -2.34
C ALA A 106 12.17 -7.80 -1.97
N ALA A 107 12.36 -6.64 -2.62
CA ALA A 107 11.54 -5.46 -2.38
C ALA A 107 10.10 -5.67 -2.89
N ALA A 108 9.95 -6.28 -4.08
CA ALA A 108 8.65 -6.63 -4.62
C ALA A 108 7.90 -7.65 -3.75
N GLN A 109 8.59 -8.64 -3.20
CA GLN A 109 8.01 -9.61 -2.27
C GLN A 109 7.62 -8.96 -0.94
N SER A 110 8.46 -8.06 -0.41
CA SER A 110 8.16 -7.33 0.82
C SER A 110 6.91 -6.46 0.65
N ALA A 111 6.80 -5.74 -0.46
CA ALA A 111 5.61 -4.95 -0.80
C ALA A 111 4.37 -5.84 -0.89
N LYS A 112 4.45 -6.98 -1.60
CA LYS A 112 3.34 -7.94 -1.71
C LYS A 112 2.90 -8.51 -0.36
N GLN A 113 3.84 -8.80 0.54
CA GLN A 113 3.52 -9.30 1.89
C GLN A 113 2.87 -8.21 2.75
N SER A 114 3.39 -6.97 2.69
CA SER A 114 2.81 -5.83 3.41
C SER A 114 1.37 -5.59 2.96
N ILE A 115 1.12 -5.51 1.65
CA ILE A 115 -0.22 -5.35 1.09
C ILE A 115 -1.17 -6.46 1.57
N LYS A 116 -0.71 -7.72 1.55
CA LYS A 116 -1.53 -8.85 2.01
C LYS A 116 -1.82 -8.81 3.52
N GLY A 117 -0.88 -8.29 4.32
CA GLY A 117 -1.08 -8.07 5.75
C GLY A 117 -2.10 -6.96 6.00
N ASP A 118 -1.92 -5.83 5.36
CA ASP A 118 -2.78 -4.67 5.47
C ASP A 118 -4.22 -4.95 5.01
N LEU A 119 -4.40 -5.73 3.92
CA LEU A 119 -5.73 -6.18 3.47
C LEU A 119 -6.45 -7.03 4.52
N ARG A 120 -5.72 -7.88 5.25
CA ARG A 120 -6.32 -8.67 6.35
C ARG A 120 -6.77 -7.77 7.48
N GLU A 121 -6.01 -6.72 7.80
CA GLU A 121 -6.33 -5.78 8.87
C GLU A 121 -7.57 -4.93 8.50
N ILE A 122 -7.60 -4.37 7.29
CA ILE A 122 -8.77 -3.64 6.77
C ILE A 122 -10.03 -4.53 6.81
N ASN A 123 -9.90 -5.78 6.37
CA ASN A 123 -11.04 -6.70 6.37
C ASN A 123 -11.49 -7.05 7.80
N ARG A 124 -10.55 -7.15 8.75
CA ARG A 124 -10.85 -7.36 10.17
C ARG A 124 -11.59 -6.15 10.78
N GLU A 125 -11.12 -4.93 10.52
CA GLU A 125 -11.76 -3.70 11.00
C GLU A 125 -13.18 -3.56 10.43
N ARG A 126 -13.36 -3.86 9.15
CA ARG A 126 -14.68 -3.87 8.52
C ARG A 126 -15.63 -4.87 9.19
N ILE A 127 -15.16 -6.10 9.41
CA ILE A 127 -15.93 -7.15 10.08
C ILE A 127 -16.29 -6.69 11.51
N LEU A 128 -15.35 -6.15 12.26
CA LEU A 128 -15.61 -5.64 13.61
C LEU A 128 -16.70 -4.55 13.59
N GLY A 129 -16.59 -3.56 12.71
CA GLY A 129 -17.60 -2.51 12.59
C GLY A 129 -18.98 -3.03 12.19
N GLU A 130 -19.07 -4.06 11.36
CA GLU A 130 -20.32 -4.74 11.02
C GLU A 130 -20.95 -5.41 12.26
N PHE A 131 -20.12 -6.07 13.07
CA PHE A 131 -20.60 -6.74 14.28
C PHE A 131 -20.89 -5.80 15.46
N GLU A 132 -20.15 -4.70 15.60
CA GLU A 132 -20.45 -3.66 16.60
C GLU A 132 -21.87 -3.09 16.44
N SER A 133 -22.34 -2.96 15.20
CA SER A 133 -23.70 -2.49 14.92
C SER A 133 -24.78 -3.50 15.29
N LEU A 134 -24.41 -4.77 15.46
CA LEU A 134 -25.31 -5.88 15.79
C LEU A 134 -25.20 -6.31 17.27
N GLU A 135 -24.45 -5.58 18.08
CA GLU A 135 -24.29 -5.88 19.50
C GLU A 135 -25.65 -5.82 20.22
N ASN A 136 -25.97 -6.87 20.95
CA ASN A 136 -27.26 -7.11 21.62
C ASN A 136 -28.46 -7.43 20.71
N ASP A 137 -28.25 -7.59 19.41
CA ASP A 137 -29.28 -8.02 18.47
C ASP A 137 -29.28 -9.56 18.27
N CYS A 138 -30.42 -10.08 17.86
CA CYS A 138 -30.54 -11.49 17.43
C CYS A 138 -30.24 -11.62 15.96
N ILE A 139 -29.20 -12.37 15.63
CA ILE A 139 -28.81 -12.64 14.25
C ILE A 139 -29.10 -14.10 13.88
N THR A 140 -29.48 -14.33 12.62
CA THR A 140 -29.65 -15.68 12.07
C THR A 140 -28.36 -16.14 11.43
N CYS A 141 -27.85 -17.29 11.87
CA CYS A 141 -26.61 -17.86 11.37
C CYS A 141 -26.84 -19.28 10.87
N GLU A 142 -26.02 -19.71 9.92
CA GLU A 142 -25.92 -21.10 9.49
C GLU A 142 -24.92 -21.84 10.37
N VAL A 143 -25.26 -23.07 10.83
CA VAL A 143 -24.35 -23.93 11.59
C VAL A 143 -23.45 -24.66 10.61
N SER A 144 -22.19 -24.29 10.55
CA SER A 144 -21.19 -24.93 9.66
C SER A 144 -20.70 -26.27 10.23
N ARG A 145 -20.36 -26.28 11.54
CA ARG A 145 -19.83 -27.46 12.22
C ARG A 145 -20.12 -27.42 13.72
N VAL A 146 -20.33 -28.60 14.29
CA VAL A 146 -20.40 -28.78 15.76
C VAL A 146 -19.30 -29.72 16.18
N GLU A 147 -18.47 -29.30 17.11
CA GLU A 147 -17.38 -30.11 17.67
C GLU A 147 -17.88 -31.00 18.82
N THR A 148 -17.12 -32.04 19.12
CA THR A 148 -17.45 -33.01 20.19
C THR A 148 -17.47 -32.37 21.59
N ASN A 149 -16.79 -31.25 21.79
CA ASN A 149 -16.80 -30.46 23.03
C ASN A 149 -18.06 -29.58 23.18
N GLY A 150 -18.95 -29.58 22.19
CA GLY A 150 -20.16 -28.77 22.16
C GLY A 150 -19.97 -27.34 21.63
N THR A 151 -18.78 -27.01 21.12
CA THR A 151 -18.55 -25.75 20.42
C THR A 151 -19.14 -25.81 19.02
N ALA A 152 -19.95 -24.81 18.65
CA ALA A 152 -20.50 -24.69 17.30
C ALA A 152 -19.78 -23.60 16.52
N THR A 153 -19.39 -23.93 15.28
CA THR A 153 -18.95 -22.93 14.29
C THR A 153 -20.16 -22.49 13.49
N LEU A 154 -20.42 -21.20 13.54
CA LEU A 154 -21.55 -20.53 12.90
C LEU A 154 -21.03 -19.69 11.73
N LEU A 155 -21.78 -19.65 10.66
CA LEU A 155 -21.50 -18.80 9.50
C LEU A 155 -22.54 -17.69 9.43
N TYR A 156 -22.07 -16.45 9.52
CA TYR A 156 -22.89 -15.25 9.28
C TYR A 156 -22.31 -14.52 8.07
N HIS A 157 -23.08 -14.43 6.99
CA HIS A 157 -22.61 -14.00 5.68
C HIS A 157 -21.36 -14.84 5.25
N LYS A 158 -20.18 -14.25 5.22
CA LYS A 158 -18.91 -14.94 4.87
C LYS A 158 -17.95 -15.03 6.07
N THR A 159 -18.43 -14.75 7.28
CA THR A 159 -17.61 -14.70 8.50
C THR A 159 -17.93 -15.88 9.38
N GLU A 160 -16.90 -16.63 9.76
CA GLU A 160 -17.02 -17.72 10.72
C GLU A 160 -16.93 -17.18 12.15
N MET A 161 -17.87 -17.61 12.98
CA MET A 161 -17.93 -17.30 14.41
C MET A 161 -17.96 -18.59 15.21
N THR A 162 -17.40 -18.57 16.40
CA THR A 162 -17.45 -19.71 17.32
C THR A 162 -18.34 -19.39 18.52
N LYS A 163 -19.29 -20.28 18.82
CA LYS A 163 -20.10 -20.23 20.02
C LYS A 163 -19.70 -21.39 20.93
N GLY A 164 -19.07 -21.06 22.05
CA GLY A 164 -18.76 -22.02 23.11
C GLY A 164 -20.02 -22.54 23.79
N LYS A 165 -19.91 -23.75 24.37
CA LYS A 165 -20.95 -24.29 25.26
C LYS A 165 -21.04 -23.36 26.48
N LYS A 166 -22.23 -22.80 26.77
CA LYS A 166 -22.46 -22.18 28.07
C LYS A 166 -22.49 -23.31 29.12
N GLU A 167 -21.63 -23.18 30.14
CA GLU A 167 -21.82 -23.96 31.38
C GLU A 167 -23.11 -23.56 32.11
#